data_0921ca6ddf1beb0f92e5a07233c7e180
#
_entry.id   0921ca6ddf1beb0f92e5a07233c7e180
#
_cell.length_a   1.000
_cell.length_b   1.000
_cell.length_c   1.000
_cell.angle_alpha   90.00
_cell.angle_beta   90.00
_cell.angle_gamma   90.00
#
_symmetry.space_group_name_H-M   'P 1'
#
loop_
_entity.id
_entity.type
_entity.pdbx_description
1 polymer ?
#
loop_
_entity_poly.entity_id
_entity_poly.type
_entity_poly.pdbx_seq_one_letter_code
_entity_poly.pdbx_strand_id
1 'polypeptide(L)'
;MKSHSKSVKMENFWGKYEEKIPIEVKEMVFDQYYSQDTLFVYCDSSCSKVNSDMAVACTYVNNASITVEKLLLHSPGDCIGKNIFGELKAVLFALSHFNKHLRKPCEGVIIYSDVNDINRILASQLVFNQNVSLKTLQVDLINLYEKTKRENQNVTLEIKYLPLHRKKHNPFMKASHNASRKMLKRE
;
A
#
# COMPACT_ATOMS: atom_id res chain seq x y z
N MET A 1 10.96 -44.66 -15.47
CA MET A 1 11.23 -43.23 -15.42
C MET A 1 10.74 -42.68 -14.08
N LYS A 2 11.63 -42.28 -13.17
CA LYS A 2 11.27 -41.67 -11.89
C LYS A 2 11.08 -40.18 -12.12
N SER A 3 9.84 -39.67 -12.03
CA SER A 3 9.55 -38.24 -12.04
C SER A 3 10.06 -37.63 -10.76
N HIS A 4 11.11 -36.82 -10.83
CA HIS A 4 11.56 -36.00 -9.73
C HIS A 4 10.64 -34.76 -9.70
N SER A 5 9.61 -34.79 -8.86
CA SER A 5 8.90 -33.57 -8.49
C SER A 5 9.86 -32.73 -7.64
N LYS A 6 10.39 -31.64 -8.19
CA LYS A 6 11.06 -30.62 -7.39
C LYS A 6 9.99 -30.02 -6.49
N SER A 7 10.08 -30.26 -5.17
CA SER A 7 9.30 -29.53 -4.19
C SER A 7 9.68 -28.06 -4.30
N VAL A 8 8.74 -27.23 -4.74
CA VAL A 8 8.89 -25.78 -4.69
C VAL A 8 8.95 -25.40 -3.22
N LYS A 9 10.09 -24.90 -2.77
CA LYS A 9 10.26 -24.42 -1.40
C LYS A 9 9.33 -23.23 -1.23
N MET A 10 8.24 -23.38 -0.49
CA MET A 10 7.33 -22.26 -0.19
C MET A 10 8.10 -21.20 0.61
N GLU A 11 7.89 -19.93 0.23
CA GLU A 11 8.44 -18.81 1.00
C GLU A 11 7.85 -18.82 2.41
N ASN A 12 8.71 -18.66 3.42
CA ASN A 12 8.27 -18.57 4.80
C ASN A 12 8.30 -17.09 5.26
N PHE A 13 7.17 -16.40 5.13
CA PHE A 13 7.04 -14.98 5.49
C PHE A 13 7.05 -14.73 7.00
N TRP A 14 6.70 -15.73 7.82
CA TRP A 14 6.50 -15.56 9.27
C TRP A 14 7.54 -16.29 10.13
N GLY A 15 8.39 -17.12 9.53
CA GLY A 15 9.40 -17.90 10.24
C GLY A 15 8.77 -18.76 11.34
N LYS A 16 9.33 -18.73 12.54
CA LYS A 16 8.82 -19.48 13.70
C LYS A 16 7.43 -19.12 14.18
N TYR A 17 6.83 -18.05 13.67
CA TYR A 17 5.49 -17.61 14.05
C TYR A 17 4.39 -18.10 13.11
N GLU A 18 4.74 -18.86 12.08
CA GLU A 18 3.81 -19.28 11.03
C GLU A 18 2.60 -20.05 11.57
N GLU A 19 2.78 -20.89 12.58
CA GLU A 19 1.68 -21.66 13.20
C GLU A 19 0.62 -20.77 13.88
N LYS A 20 1.00 -19.56 14.28
CA LYS A 20 0.11 -18.59 14.94
C LYS A 20 -0.65 -17.70 13.98
N ILE A 21 -0.39 -17.82 12.69
CA ILE A 21 -1.02 -16.98 11.68
C ILE A 21 -2.35 -17.61 11.24
N PRO A 22 -3.46 -16.85 11.21
CA PRO A 22 -4.73 -17.32 10.69
C PRO A 22 -4.60 -17.83 9.26
N ILE A 23 -5.30 -18.92 8.95
CA ILE A 23 -5.19 -19.58 7.64
C ILE A 23 -5.62 -18.63 6.51
N GLU A 24 -6.65 -17.81 6.72
CA GLU A 24 -7.16 -16.86 5.73
C GLU A 24 -6.12 -15.79 5.37
N VAL A 25 -5.25 -15.42 6.34
CA VAL A 25 -4.16 -14.48 6.10
C VAL A 25 -3.05 -15.14 5.30
N LYS A 26 -2.73 -16.40 5.58
CA LYS A 26 -1.73 -17.16 4.82
C LYS A 26 -2.17 -17.33 3.37
N GLU A 27 -3.38 -17.81 3.15
CA GLU A 27 -3.97 -17.99 1.82
C GLU A 27 -3.93 -16.68 1.03
N MET A 28 -4.46 -15.59 1.61
CA MET A 28 -4.43 -14.28 0.97
C MET A 28 -3.01 -13.83 0.60
N VAL A 29 -2.02 -14.02 1.50
CA VAL A 29 -0.63 -13.59 1.27
C VAL A 29 0.01 -14.43 0.16
N PHE A 30 -0.20 -15.73 0.13
CA PHE A 30 0.34 -16.58 -0.92
C PHE A 30 -0.33 -16.36 -2.27
N ASP A 31 -1.66 -16.21 -2.30
CA ASP A 31 -2.41 -15.89 -3.52
C ASP A 31 -1.89 -14.58 -4.15
N GLN A 32 -1.69 -13.56 -3.32
CA GLN A 32 -1.17 -12.28 -3.78
C GLN A 32 0.28 -12.34 -4.22
N TYR A 33 1.12 -13.08 -3.48
CA TYR A 33 2.54 -13.21 -3.81
C TYR A 33 2.74 -13.91 -5.16
N TYR A 34 1.97 -14.96 -5.44
CA TYR A 34 2.06 -15.72 -6.69
C TYR A 34 1.15 -15.21 -7.81
N SER A 35 0.35 -14.19 -7.57
CA SER A 35 -0.51 -13.62 -8.61
C SER A 35 0.32 -13.15 -9.81
N GLN A 36 -0.09 -13.58 -11.01
CA GLN A 36 0.59 -13.24 -12.26
C GLN A 36 -0.09 -12.08 -13.01
N ASP A 37 -1.36 -11.85 -12.70
CA ASP A 37 -2.25 -10.93 -13.40
C ASP A 37 -2.64 -9.69 -12.58
N THR A 38 -2.36 -9.71 -11.26
CA THR A 38 -2.73 -8.62 -10.36
C THR A 38 -1.53 -8.12 -9.56
N LEU A 39 -1.34 -6.81 -9.56
CA LEU A 39 -0.37 -6.11 -8.70
C LEU A 39 -1.06 -5.69 -7.41
N PHE A 40 -0.56 -6.13 -6.27
CA PHE A 40 -1.00 -5.70 -4.95
C PHE A 40 -0.03 -4.68 -4.37
N VAL A 41 -0.57 -3.56 -3.88
CA VAL A 41 0.22 -2.48 -3.30
C VAL A 41 -0.24 -2.20 -1.88
N TYR A 42 0.67 -2.20 -0.94
CA TYR A 42 0.41 -1.91 0.47
C TYR A 42 1.04 -0.59 0.85
N CYS A 43 0.23 0.36 1.30
CA CYS A 43 0.65 1.72 1.64
C CYS A 43 0.69 1.92 3.14
N ASP A 44 1.71 2.60 3.62
CA ASP A 44 1.83 3.02 5.02
C ASP A 44 2.57 4.35 5.12
N SER A 45 2.31 5.08 6.19
CA SER A 45 3.00 6.31 6.51
C SER A 45 3.52 6.32 7.95
N SER A 46 4.52 7.14 8.19
CA SER A 46 5.00 7.45 9.53
C SER A 46 5.24 8.96 9.63
N CYS A 47 4.68 9.58 10.67
CA CYS A 47 4.83 11.01 10.92
C CYS A 47 5.67 11.23 12.19
N SER A 48 6.55 12.22 12.17
CA SER A 48 7.21 12.70 13.35
C SER A 48 6.18 13.37 14.28
N LYS A 49 6.38 13.20 15.58
CA LYS A 49 5.57 13.89 16.60
C LYS A 49 6.14 15.25 17.00
N VAL A 50 7.39 15.52 16.60
CA VAL A 50 8.17 16.66 17.08
C VAL A 50 8.32 17.72 16.00
N ASN A 51 8.41 17.30 14.74
CA ASN A 51 8.61 18.18 13.59
C ASN A 51 7.66 17.84 12.44
N SER A 52 7.85 18.48 11.28
CA SER A 52 7.05 18.24 10.08
C SER A 52 7.46 17.00 9.29
N ASP A 53 8.47 16.24 9.71
CA ASP A 53 8.97 15.11 8.95
C ASP A 53 7.95 13.98 8.88
N MET A 54 7.83 13.43 7.71
CA MET A 54 6.91 12.36 7.38
C MET A 54 7.57 11.44 6.35
N ALA A 55 7.35 10.16 6.48
CA ALA A 55 7.77 9.19 5.47
C ALA A 55 6.58 8.37 4.99
N VAL A 56 6.53 8.13 3.70
CA VAL A 56 5.60 7.19 3.07
C VAL A 56 6.37 6.00 2.52
N ALA A 57 5.73 4.83 2.52
CA ALA A 57 6.29 3.64 1.91
C ALA A 57 5.20 2.78 1.29
N CYS A 58 5.53 2.15 0.17
CA CYS A 58 4.66 1.22 -0.54
C CYS A 58 5.39 -0.07 -0.83
N THR A 59 4.73 -1.19 -0.59
CA THR A 59 5.21 -2.53 -0.94
C THR A 59 4.40 -3.03 -2.13
N TYR A 60 5.08 -3.32 -3.23
CA TYR A 60 4.52 -3.82 -4.49
C TYR A 60 4.75 -5.32 -4.56
N VAL A 61 3.69 -6.09 -4.79
CA VAL A 61 3.70 -7.55 -4.72
C VAL A 61 3.00 -8.14 -5.94
N ASN A 62 3.70 -8.93 -6.71
CA ASN A 62 3.17 -9.76 -7.78
C ASN A 62 4.22 -10.77 -8.27
N ASN A 63 3.79 -11.81 -8.92
CA ASN A 63 4.64 -12.76 -9.66
C ASN A 63 5.89 -13.17 -8.86
N ALA A 64 5.69 -13.62 -7.62
CA ALA A 64 6.72 -14.03 -6.66
C ALA A 64 7.80 -12.95 -6.41
N SER A 65 7.42 -11.68 -6.49
CA SER A 65 8.33 -10.54 -6.30
C SER A 65 7.77 -9.54 -5.30
N ILE A 66 8.63 -8.99 -4.47
CA ILE A 66 8.31 -7.96 -3.49
C ILE A 66 9.29 -6.81 -3.69
N THR A 67 8.77 -5.62 -3.94
CA THR A 67 9.57 -4.39 -4.03
C THR A 67 9.04 -3.37 -3.05
N VAL A 68 9.92 -2.69 -2.32
CA VAL A 68 9.54 -1.64 -1.36
C VAL A 68 10.12 -0.31 -1.81
N GLU A 69 9.26 0.66 -2.10
CA GLU A 69 9.63 2.04 -2.34
C GLU A 69 9.25 2.92 -1.15
N LYS A 70 10.01 3.97 -0.92
CA LYS A 70 9.80 4.89 0.20
C LYS A 70 10.27 6.29 -0.15
N LEU A 71 9.65 7.30 0.47
CA LEU A 71 9.96 8.70 0.25
C LEU A 71 9.85 9.48 1.57
N LEU A 72 10.84 10.33 1.85
CA LEU A 72 10.79 11.31 2.93
C LEU A 72 10.08 12.57 2.42
N LEU A 73 9.16 13.11 3.23
CA LEU A 73 8.33 14.26 2.92
C LEU A 73 8.25 15.17 4.17
N HIS A 74 7.65 16.33 3.99
CA HIS A 74 7.31 17.23 5.08
C HIS A 74 5.79 17.48 5.11
N SER A 75 5.20 17.37 6.29
CA SER A 75 3.80 17.72 6.51
C SER A 75 3.63 19.24 6.48
N PRO A 76 2.61 19.77 5.82
CA PRO A 76 2.24 21.17 5.98
C PRO A 76 1.93 21.51 7.45
N GLY A 77 2.10 22.77 7.83
CA GLY A 77 1.92 23.20 9.22
C GLY A 77 0.54 22.84 9.81
N ASP A 78 -0.52 22.93 9.01
CA ASP A 78 -1.88 22.57 9.41
C ASP A 78 -2.13 21.04 9.45
N CYS A 79 -1.15 20.23 9.04
CA CYS A 79 -1.21 18.75 9.02
C CYS A 79 -0.16 18.09 9.92
N ILE A 80 0.65 18.85 10.67
CA ILE A 80 1.61 18.27 11.63
C ILE A 80 0.86 17.38 12.63
N GLY A 81 1.35 16.14 12.79
CA GLY A 81 0.74 15.14 13.68
C GLY A 81 -0.57 14.53 13.20
N LYS A 82 -1.06 14.86 12.00
CA LYS A 82 -2.27 14.25 11.43
C LYS A 82 -1.93 13.03 10.59
N ASN A 83 -2.12 11.85 11.14
CA ASN A 83 -1.83 10.58 10.45
C ASN A 83 -2.57 10.47 9.12
N ILE A 84 -3.83 10.95 9.06
CA ILE A 84 -4.63 10.87 7.82
C ILE A 84 -3.94 11.54 6.63
N PHE A 85 -3.21 12.64 6.84
CA PHE A 85 -2.46 13.31 5.77
C PHE A 85 -1.37 12.39 5.21
N GLY A 86 -0.61 11.73 6.09
CA GLY A 86 0.42 10.78 5.71
C GLY A 86 -0.15 9.57 4.96
N GLU A 87 -1.25 8.99 5.46
CA GLU A 87 -1.90 7.84 4.83
C GLU A 87 -2.40 8.17 3.41
N LEU A 88 -3.04 9.32 3.21
CA LEU A 88 -3.47 9.76 1.87
C LEU A 88 -2.28 10.06 0.95
N LYS A 89 -1.17 10.61 1.49
CA LYS A 89 0.09 10.79 0.75
C LYS A 89 0.69 9.46 0.31
N ALA A 90 0.61 8.41 1.15
CA ALA A 90 1.09 7.08 0.79
C ALA A 90 0.28 6.48 -0.36
N VAL A 91 -1.05 6.66 -0.38
CA VAL A 91 -1.90 6.26 -1.50
C VAL A 91 -1.57 7.04 -2.78
N LEU A 92 -1.36 8.36 -2.66
CA LEU A 92 -0.94 9.20 -3.79
C LEU A 92 0.41 8.74 -4.37
N PHE A 93 1.35 8.39 -3.49
CA PHE A 93 2.66 7.85 -3.87
C PHE A 93 2.51 6.53 -4.62
N ALA A 94 1.67 5.60 -4.13
CA ALA A 94 1.38 4.35 -4.82
C ALA A 94 0.81 4.57 -6.22
N LEU A 95 -0.20 5.44 -6.36
CA LEU A 95 -0.81 5.79 -7.65
C LEU A 95 0.19 6.38 -8.64
N SER A 96 1.15 7.16 -8.15
CA SER A 96 2.17 7.77 -9.01
C SER A 96 3.25 6.79 -9.47
N HIS A 97 3.39 5.63 -8.80
CA HIS A 97 4.55 4.75 -8.99
C HIS A 97 4.22 3.34 -9.45
N PHE A 98 2.99 2.84 -9.29
CA PHE A 98 2.67 1.43 -9.56
C PHE A 98 2.97 1.01 -11.01
N ASN A 99 2.88 1.90 -11.99
CA ASN A 99 3.17 1.60 -13.39
C ASN A 99 4.58 1.04 -13.62
N LYS A 100 5.54 1.40 -12.77
CA LYS A 100 6.93 0.87 -12.84
C LYS A 100 7.02 -0.60 -12.44
N HIS A 101 6.00 -1.10 -11.72
CA HIS A 101 5.96 -2.45 -11.17
C HIS A 101 4.98 -3.36 -11.92
N LEU A 102 4.29 -2.84 -12.94
CA LEU A 102 3.42 -3.65 -13.78
C LEU A 102 4.24 -4.67 -14.57
N ARG A 103 3.86 -5.92 -14.49
CA ARG A 103 4.38 -7.01 -15.32
C ARG A 103 3.27 -7.53 -16.21
N LYS A 104 3.55 -7.76 -17.47
CA LYS A 104 2.56 -8.32 -18.40
C LYS A 104 2.48 -9.85 -18.26
N PRO A 105 1.28 -10.44 -18.29
CA PRO A 105 -0.03 -9.76 -18.31
C PRO A 105 -0.34 -9.12 -16.93
N CYS A 106 -1.03 -7.97 -16.92
CA CYS A 106 -1.58 -7.38 -15.69
C CYS A 106 -3.01 -6.90 -15.99
N GLU A 107 -3.99 -7.47 -15.29
CA GLU A 107 -5.41 -7.19 -15.43
C GLU A 107 -5.94 -6.34 -14.27
N GLY A 108 -5.23 -6.35 -13.14
CA GLY A 108 -5.67 -5.64 -11.93
C GLY A 108 -4.54 -5.00 -11.14
N VAL A 109 -4.86 -3.88 -10.49
CA VAL A 109 -4.04 -3.23 -9.47
C VAL A 109 -4.92 -2.95 -8.27
N ILE A 110 -4.53 -3.46 -7.10
CA ILE A 110 -5.25 -3.24 -5.84
C ILE A 110 -4.31 -2.54 -4.86
N ILE A 111 -4.65 -1.30 -4.50
CA ILE A 111 -3.91 -0.50 -3.53
C ILE A 111 -4.62 -0.59 -2.18
N TYR A 112 -3.95 -1.12 -1.18
CA TYR A 112 -4.44 -1.20 0.19
C TYR A 112 -3.97 -0.01 1.02
N SER A 113 -4.92 0.61 1.71
CA SER A 113 -4.73 1.75 2.61
C SER A 113 -5.28 1.47 4.00
N ASP A 114 -4.73 2.16 5.00
CA ASP A 114 -5.23 2.17 6.38
C ASP A 114 -6.43 3.10 6.60
N VAL A 115 -6.78 3.90 5.60
CA VAL A 115 -7.89 4.85 5.68
C VAL A 115 -9.22 4.12 5.51
N ASN A 116 -9.97 3.93 6.60
CA ASN A 116 -11.26 3.24 6.58
C ASN A 116 -12.27 3.86 5.61
N ASP A 117 -12.33 5.19 5.55
CA ASP A 117 -13.25 5.92 4.70
C ASP A 117 -12.70 6.23 3.29
N ILE A 118 -11.68 5.53 2.83
CA ILE A 118 -11.00 5.86 1.56
C ILE A 118 -11.98 5.93 0.37
N ASN A 119 -12.95 5.03 0.30
CA ASN A 119 -13.94 5.03 -0.77
C ASN A 119 -14.86 6.26 -0.72
N ARG A 120 -15.24 6.71 0.48
CA ARG A 120 -16.06 7.92 0.67
C ARG A 120 -15.28 9.19 0.34
N ILE A 121 -13.97 9.19 0.64
CA ILE A 121 -13.06 10.30 0.29
C ILE A 121 -12.94 10.40 -1.23
N LEU A 122 -12.68 9.28 -1.93
CA LEU A 122 -12.56 9.22 -3.39
C LEU A 122 -13.87 9.60 -4.10
N ALA A 123 -15.01 9.20 -3.54
CA ALA A 123 -16.33 9.55 -4.05
C ALA A 123 -16.80 10.97 -3.66
N SER A 124 -15.97 11.77 -2.99
CA SER A 124 -16.31 13.09 -2.46
C SER A 124 -17.51 13.11 -1.49
N GLN A 125 -17.84 11.97 -0.90
CA GLN A 125 -18.90 11.85 0.13
C GLN A 125 -18.40 12.27 1.52
N LEU A 126 -17.09 12.29 1.72
CA LEU A 126 -16.41 12.82 2.88
C LEU A 126 -15.40 13.86 2.41
N VAL A 127 -15.53 15.11 2.90
CA VAL A 127 -14.71 16.25 2.47
C VAL A 127 -14.05 16.91 3.67
N PHE A 128 -12.77 17.24 3.53
CA PHE A 128 -11.96 17.90 4.58
C PHE A 128 -12.13 19.43 4.54
N ASN A 129 -13.29 19.95 5.00
CA ASN A 129 -13.60 21.39 4.89
C ASN A 129 -12.79 22.29 5.85
N GLN A 130 -12.34 21.73 6.99
CA GLN A 130 -11.66 22.52 8.05
C GLN A 130 -10.14 22.56 7.91
N ASN A 131 -9.56 21.86 6.95
CA ASN A 131 -8.12 21.76 6.76
C ASN A 131 -7.77 21.93 5.28
N VAL A 132 -7.10 23.05 4.98
CA VAL A 132 -6.80 23.44 3.59
C VAL A 132 -5.88 22.42 2.91
N SER A 133 -4.84 21.98 3.58
CA SER A 133 -3.87 21.03 3.00
C SER A 133 -4.49 19.65 2.79
N LEU A 134 -5.32 19.16 3.70
CA LEU A 134 -6.06 17.90 3.49
C LEU A 134 -7.08 18.02 2.35
N LYS A 135 -7.78 19.14 2.24
CA LYS A 135 -8.70 19.38 1.14
C LYS A 135 -7.99 19.39 -0.21
N THR A 136 -6.85 20.07 -0.29
CA THR A 136 -6.02 20.08 -1.51
C THR A 136 -5.52 18.67 -1.84
N LEU A 137 -5.01 17.95 -0.85
CA LEU A 137 -4.54 16.57 -1.03
C LEU A 137 -5.67 15.63 -1.50
N GLN A 138 -6.89 15.81 -0.98
CA GLN A 138 -8.05 15.02 -1.43
C GLN A 138 -8.34 15.29 -2.91
N VAL A 139 -8.34 16.54 -3.34
CA VAL A 139 -8.55 16.91 -4.76
C VAL A 139 -7.47 16.32 -5.65
N ASP A 140 -6.20 16.44 -5.25
CA ASP A 140 -5.06 15.85 -5.97
C ASP A 140 -5.19 14.33 -6.10
N LEU A 141 -5.57 13.65 -5.00
CA LEU A 141 -5.77 12.22 -4.96
C LEU A 141 -6.87 11.76 -5.91
N ILE A 142 -8.03 12.42 -5.87
CA ILE A 142 -9.17 12.11 -6.75
C ILE A 142 -8.78 12.33 -8.21
N ASN A 143 -8.17 13.48 -8.52
CA ASN A 143 -7.75 13.80 -9.88
C ASN A 143 -6.73 12.78 -10.44
N LEU A 144 -5.74 12.41 -9.61
CA LEU A 144 -4.75 11.41 -10.01
C LEU A 144 -5.39 10.03 -10.19
N TYR A 145 -6.28 9.62 -9.29
CA TYR A 145 -6.98 8.34 -9.39
C TYR A 145 -7.80 8.24 -10.68
N GLU A 146 -8.61 9.25 -10.99
CA GLU A 146 -9.43 9.29 -12.20
C GLU A 146 -8.58 9.39 -13.47
N LYS A 147 -7.50 10.18 -13.44
CA LYS A 147 -6.53 10.23 -14.55
C LYS A 147 -5.91 8.86 -14.79
N THR A 148 -5.42 8.21 -13.73
CA THR A 148 -4.76 6.91 -13.81
C THR A 148 -5.68 5.83 -14.36
N LYS A 149 -6.96 5.83 -13.95
CA LYS A 149 -7.98 4.90 -14.51
C LYS A 149 -8.18 5.10 -16.00
N ARG A 150 -8.23 6.36 -16.45
CA ARG A 150 -8.38 6.65 -17.89
C ARG A 150 -7.15 6.27 -18.72
N GLU A 151 -5.95 6.41 -18.15
CA GLU A 151 -4.71 6.06 -18.83
C GLU A 151 -4.46 4.54 -18.88
N ASN A 152 -5.05 3.78 -17.96
CA ASN A 152 -4.87 2.32 -17.84
C ASN A 152 -6.20 1.57 -18.01
N GLN A 153 -6.93 1.83 -19.09
CA GLN A 153 -8.29 1.27 -19.33
C GLN A 153 -8.33 -0.27 -19.37
N ASN A 154 -7.21 -0.91 -19.68
CA ASN A 154 -7.10 -2.38 -19.74
C ASN A 154 -6.76 -3.00 -18.37
N VAL A 155 -6.62 -2.18 -17.32
CA VAL A 155 -6.27 -2.62 -15.96
C VAL A 155 -7.34 -2.14 -15.00
N THR A 156 -7.94 -3.05 -14.24
CA THR A 156 -8.85 -2.70 -13.17
C THR A 156 -8.06 -2.09 -12.01
N LEU A 157 -8.27 -0.80 -11.73
CA LEU A 157 -7.60 -0.10 -10.61
C LEU A 157 -8.56 0.11 -9.46
N GLU A 158 -8.22 -0.42 -8.28
CA GLU A 158 -9.00 -0.30 -7.06
C GLU A 158 -8.15 0.19 -5.89
N ILE A 159 -8.72 1.05 -5.05
CA ILE A 159 -8.14 1.42 -3.76
C ILE A 159 -9.07 0.90 -2.66
N LYS A 160 -8.53 0.09 -1.74
CA LYS A 160 -9.31 -0.61 -0.70
C LYS A 160 -8.76 -0.34 0.70
N TYR A 161 -9.65 -0.25 1.65
CA TYR A 161 -9.27 -0.32 3.06
C TYR A 161 -8.79 -1.72 3.41
N LEU A 162 -7.67 -1.83 4.14
CA LEU A 162 -7.16 -3.09 4.67
C LEU A 162 -7.64 -3.27 6.12
N PRO A 163 -8.60 -4.18 6.39
CA PRO A 163 -9.13 -4.41 7.73
C PRO A 163 -8.06 -4.87 8.71
N LEU A 164 -8.19 -4.48 9.98
CA LEU A 164 -7.20 -4.74 11.03
C LEU A 164 -6.82 -6.22 11.17
N HIS A 165 -7.80 -7.15 11.07
CA HIS A 165 -7.54 -8.58 11.17
C HIS A 165 -6.67 -9.12 10.03
N ARG A 166 -6.76 -8.53 8.82
CA ARG A 166 -5.90 -8.84 7.67
C ARG A 166 -4.55 -8.12 7.73
N LYS A 167 -4.51 -6.92 8.32
CA LYS A 167 -3.29 -6.12 8.48
C LYS A 167 -2.31 -6.73 9.47
N LYS A 168 -2.81 -7.19 10.63
CA LYS A 168 -2.01 -7.56 11.81
C LYS A 168 -0.87 -8.54 11.51
N HIS A 169 -1.09 -9.49 10.62
CA HIS A 169 -0.13 -10.54 10.28
C HIS A 169 0.37 -10.47 8.83
N ASN A 170 0.01 -9.42 8.10
CA ASN A 170 0.38 -9.27 6.71
C ASN A 170 1.85 -8.83 6.57
N PRO A 171 2.73 -9.66 5.94
CA PRO A 171 4.14 -9.35 5.82
C PRO A 171 4.41 -8.15 4.90
N PHE A 172 3.57 -7.93 3.89
CA PHE A 172 3.71 -6.84 2.93
C PHE A 172 3.37 -5.49 3.56
N MET A 173 2.28 -5.44 4.35
CA MET A 173 1.94 -4.26 5.14
C MET A 173 3.02 -3.96 6.18
N LYS A 174 3.55 -4.99 6.85
CA LYS A 174 4.66 -4.86 7.79
C LYS A 174 5.93 -4.32 7.11
N ALA A 175 6.19 -4.69 5.86
CA ALA A 175 7.33 -4.19 5.10
C ALA A 175 7.21 -2.68 4.85
N SER A 176 6.05 -2.18 4.42
CA SER A 176 5.77 -0.75 4.25
C SER A 176 5.91 0.00 5.58
N HIS A 177 5.30 -0.53 6.66
CA HIS A 177 5.39 0.05 7.99
C HIS A 177 6.82 0.17 8.50
N ASN A 178 7.62 -0.88 8.36
CA ASN A 178 9.02 -0.85 8.77
C ASN A 178 9.85 0.12 7.91
N ALA A 179 9.56 0.21 6.61
CA ALA A 179 10.27 1.08 5.69
C ALA A 179 9.99 2.56 5.98
N SER A 180 8.71 2.95 6.20
CA SER A 180 8.33 4.31 6.56
C SER A 180 8.97 4.75 7.90
N ARG A 181 8.91 3.89 8.92
CA ARG A 181 9.50 4.16 10.24
C ARG A 181 11.03 4.27 10.22
N LYS A 182 11.70 3.39 9.46
CA LYS A 182 13.18 3.45 9.34
C LYS A 182 13.64 4.72 8.62
N MET A 183 12.81 5.27 7.73
CA MET A 183 13.14 6.49 7.02
C MET A 183 13.21 7.70 7.95
N LEU A 184 12.30 7.79 8.93
CA LEU A 184 12.28 8.86 9.94
C LEU A 184 13.38 8.73 11.00
N LYS A 185 13.96 7.53 11.21
CA LYS A 185 14.98 7.29 12.24
C LYS A 185 16.41 7.51 11.76
N ARG A 186 16.62 7.94 10.51
CA ARG A 186 17.96 8.10 9.90
C ARG A 186 18.55 9.50 10.10
N GLU A 187 17.97 10.30 11.00
CA GLU A 187 18.54 11.56 11.46
C GLU A 187 19.18 11.40 12.83
#